data_4eb2ca3937f8344c35575f3fc185dec6
#
_entry.id   4eb2ca3937f8344c35575f3fc185dec6
#
_cell.length_a   1.000
_cell.length_b   1.000
_cell.length_c   1.000
_cell.angle_alpha   90.00
_cell.angle_beta   90.00
_cell.angle_gamma   90.00
#
_symmetry.space_group_name_H-M   'P 1'
#
loop_
_entity.id
_entity.type
_entity.pdbx_description
1 polymer ?
#
loop_
_entity_poly.entity_id
_entity_poly.type
_entity_poly.pdbx_seq_one_letter_code
_entity_poly.pdbx_strand_id
1 'polypeptide(L)'
;MATQQSNDSTMKGNNAQGNNTDSNNTDTNNTNNTYYGYHDLGISLAQINLIHALLIGTILIYIGHYKEKSNHLAYYLLGLLAILIVVLVPLPSNLSLGYWNLIHITHYLIFLPWLLYIAYQQKVNPDRYETLFITGVIIVIYHAYKAWIRKDML
;
A
#
# COMPACT_ATOMS: atom_id res chain seq x y z
N MET A 1 -47.12 56.55 57.98
CA MET A 1 -46.34 55.43 58.47
C MET A 1 -46.26 54.41 57.36
N ALA A 2 -45.13 54.33 56.74
CA ALA A 2 -44.96 53.55 55.51
C ALA A 2 -44.39 52.18 55.85
N THR A 3 -45.05 51.15 55.34
CA THR A 3 -44.58 49.76 55.44
C THR A 3 -43.90 49.42 54.08
N GLN A 4 -42.62 49.14 54.15
CA GLN A 4 -41.80 48.73 53.04
C GLN A 4 -41.97 47.22 52.79
N GLN A 5 -42.38 46.84 51.61
CA GLN A 5 -42.43 45.47 51.15
C GLN A 5 -41.19 45.16 50.39
N SER A 6 -40.40 44.23 50.89
CA SER A 6 -39.20 43.69 50.25
C SER A 6 -39.59 42.60 49.26
N ASN A 7 -39.31 42.81 47.99
CA ASN A 7 -39.41 41.75 46.96
C ASN A 7 -38.07 41.07 46.80
N ASP A 8 -38.01 39.84 47.27
CA ASP A 8 -36.92 38.92 47.07
C ASP A 8 -37.17 38.16 45.74
N SER A 9 -36.42 38.51 44.70
CA SER A 9 -36.46 37.82 43.42
C SER A 9 -35.25 36.92 43.28
N THR A 10 -35.46 35.65 43.63
CA THR A 10 -34.52 34.55 43.43
C THR A 10 -34.25 34.34 41.94
N MET A 11 -33.13 34.79 41.46
CA MET A 11 -32.62 34.42 40.11
C MET A 11 -32.13 32.99 40.14
N LYS A 12 -32.86 32.16 39.46
CA LYS A 12 -32.49 30.78 39.14
C LYS A 12 -31.44 30.80 38.05
N GLY A 13 -30.17 30.57 38.38
CA GLY A 13 -29.09 30.40 37.45
C GLY A 13 -29.25 29.12 36.62
N ASN A 14 -29.50 29.28 35.34
CA ASN A 14 -29.43 28.21 34.37
C ASN A 14 -27.97 27.84 34.13
N ASN A 15 -27.51 26.73 34.68
CA ASN A 15 -26.27 26.09 34.28
C ASN A 15 -26.44 25.56 32.85
N ALA A 16 -25.97 26.35 31.90
CA ALA A 16 -25.69 25.86 30.54
C ALA A 16 -24.50 24.90 30.62
N GLN A 17 -24.82 23.63 30.68
CA GLN A 17 -23.85 22.54 30.54
C GLN A 17 -23.34 22.57 29.11
N GLY A 18 -22.16 23.22 28.91
CA GLY A 18 -21.45 23.21 27.64
C GLY A 18 -21.06 21.78 27.30
N ASN A 19 -21.74 21.20 26.33
CA ASN A 19 -21.28 20.03 25.63
C ASN A 19 -19.99 20.37 24.89
N ASN A 20 -18.86 20.14 25.55
CA ASN A 20 -17.59 19.99 24.86
C ASN A 20 -17.66 18.69 24.07
N THR A 21 -18.21 18.75 22.88
CA THR A 21 -18.00 17.76 21.84
C THR A 21 -16.54 17.87 21.42
N ASP A 22 -15.73 17.03 22.02
CA ASP A 22 -14.35 16.81 21.60
C ASP A 22 -14.35 16.40 20.11
N SER A 23 -14.06 17.39 19.29
CA SER A 23 -13.87 17.25 17.83
C SER A 23 -12.51 16.62 17.51
N ASN A 24 -12.12 15.57 18.23
CA ASN A 24 -10.85 14.87 18.00
C ASN A 24 -11.01 13.55 17.23
N ASN A 25 -12.04 13.46 16.37
CA ASN A 25 -12.30 12.20 15.66
C ASN A 25 -12.31 12.36 14.15
N THR A 26 -11.47 13.20 13.58
CA THR A 26 -11.57 13.48 12.13
C THR A 26 -10.39 13.03 11.28
N ASP A 27 -9.27 12.56 11.83
CA ASP A 27 -8.11 12.27 10.98
C ASP A 27 -7.72 10.78 10.85
N THR A 28 -8.33 9.86 11.58
CA THR A 28 -7.98 8.44 11.48
C THR A 28 -8.77 7.67 10.41
N ASN A 29 -9.86 8.22 9.89
CA ASN A 29 -10.72 7.50 8.94
C ASN A 29 -10.40 7.74 7.46
N ASN A 30 -9.50 8.67 7.13
CA ASN A 30 -9.23 9.01 5.73
C ASN A 30 -8.03 8.25 5.12
N THR A 31 -7.24 7.57 5.93
CA THR A 31 -6.14 6.73 5.43
C THR A 31 -6.59 5.34 4.98
N ASN A 32 -7.78 4.90 5.38
CA ASN A 32 -8.29 3.57 5.04
C ASN A 32 -8.92 3.50 3.64
N ASN A 33 -9.29 4.62 3.05
CA ASN A 33 -10.04 4.65 1.80
C ASN A 33 -9.20 4.40 0.52
N THR A 34 -7.88 4.34 0.63
CA THR A 34 -7.01 4.19 -0.55
C THR A 34 -6.67 2.74 -0.86
N TYR A 35 -7.13 1.78 -0.04
CA TYR A 35 -6.85 0.35 -0.17
C TYR A 35 -8.00 -0.49 -0.71
N TYR A 36 -9.04 0.13 -1.27
CA TYR A 36 -10.27 -0.56 -1.65
C TYR A 36 -10.07 -1.79 -2.56
N GLY A 37 -9.10 -1.79 -3.45
CA GLY A 37 -8.89 -2.92 -4.36
C GLY A 37 -8.45 -4.22 -3.68
N TYR A 38 -7.70 -4.14 -2.59
CA TYR A 38 -7.17 -5.33 -1.91
C TYR A 38 -8.07 -5.82 -0.78
N HIS A 39 -8.80 -4.92 -0.12
CA HIS A 39 -9.75 -5.27 0.94
C HIS A 39 -10.94 -6.07 0.41
N ASP A 40 -11.40 -5.76 -0.80
CA ASP A 40 -12.49 -6.50 -1.44
C ASP A 40 -12.12 -7.96 -1.72
N LEU A 41 -10.83 -8.26 -1.84
CA LEU A 41 -10.30 -9.60 -2.01
C LEU A 41 -9.96 -10.31 -0.70
N GLY A 42 -10.12 -9.64 0.45
CA GLY A 42 -9.76 -10.18 1.76
C GLY A 42 -8.25 -10.39 1.96
N ILE A 43 -7.41 -9.74 1.14
CA ILE A 43 -5.94 -9.87 1.21
C ILE A 43 -5.37 -8.75 2.07
N SER A 44 -4.64 -9.10 3.13
CA SER A 44 -3.96 -8.13 3.99
C SER A 44 -2.69 -7.55 3.32
N LEU A 45 -2.27 -6.37 3.78
CA LEU A 45 -1.02 -5.75 3.31
C LEU A 45 0.22 -6.59 3.64
N ALA A 46 0.19 -7.36 4.73
CA ALA A 46 1.27 -8.27 5.07
C ALA A 46 1.34 -9.42 4.06
N GLN A 47 0.20 -9.99 3.65
CA GLN A 47 0.12 -11.02 2.62
C GLN A 47 0.59 -10.50 1.25
N ILE A 48 0.22 -9.29 0.87
CA ILE A 48 0.69 -8.66 -0.37
C ILE A 48 2.22 -8.52 -0.36
N ASN A 49 2.80 -8.04 0.74
CA ASN A 49 4.25 -7.96 0.86
C ASN A 49 4.91 -9.34 0.77
N LEU A 50 4.32 -10.36 1.39
CA LEU A 50 4.83 -11.73 1.33
C LEU A 50 4.78 -12.28 -0.12
N ILE A 51 3.71 -12.03 -0.85
CA ILE A 51 3.57 -12.40 -2.26
C ILE A 51 4.67 -11.73 -3.11
N HIS A 52 4.95 -10.44 -2.89
CA HIS A 52 6.03 -9.75 -3.61
C HIS A 52 7.40 -10.36 -3.30
N ALA A 53 7.68 -10.67 -2.04
CA ALA A 53 8.94 -11.29 -1.65
C ALA A 53 9.09 -12.70 -2.25
N LEU A 54 8.08 -13.55 -2.09
CA LEU A 54 8.16 -14.96 -2.46
C LEU A 54 8.01 -15.23 -3.95
N LEU A 55 7.21 -14.45 -4.67
CA LEU A 55 7.01 -14.66 -6.10
C LEU A 55 7.90 -13.74 -6.94
N ILE A 56 7.68 -12.44 -6.90
CA ILE A 56 8.38 -11.51 -7.80
C ILE A 56 9.88 -11.50 -7.49
N GLY A 57 10.25 -11.31 -6.23
CA GLY A 57 11.65 -11.25 -5.83
C GLY A 57 12.39 -12.55 -6.13
N THR A 58 11.80 -13.72 -5.80
CA THR A 58 12.43 -15.02 -6.04
C THR A 58 12.59 -15.33 -7.54
N ILE A 59 11.60 -15.00 -8.37
CA ILE A 59 11.70 -15.21 -9.82
C ILE A 59 12.81 -14.34 -10.41
N LEU A 60 12.93 -13.08 -10.00
CA LEU A 60 13.99 -12.18 -10.46
C LEU A 60 15.37 -12.67 -10.03
N ILE A 61 15.52 -13.14 -8.78
CA ILE A 61 16.76 -13.76 -8.29
C ILE A 61 17.10 -14.99 -9.12
N TYR A 62 16.10 -15.87 -9.39
CA TYR A 62 16.29 -17.06 -10.19
C TYR A 62 16.79 -16.71 -11.59
N ILE A 63 16.11 -15.82 -12.30
CA ILE A 63 16.51 -15.40 -13.66
C ILE A 63 17.90 -14.75 -13.63
N GLY A 64 18.16 -13.85 -12.69
CA GLY A 64 19.46 -13.18 -12.57
C GLY A 64 20.60 -14.14 -12.25
N HIS A 65 20.35 -15.17 -11.43
CA HIS A 65 21.35 -16.16 -11.04
C HIS A 65 21.66 -17.17 -12.16
N TYR A 66 20.61 -17.76 -12.75
CA TYR A 66 20.78 -18.79 -13.81
C TYR A 66 21.04 -18.19 -15.19
N LYS A 67 20.83 -16.89 -15.35
CA LYS A 67 21.09 -16.15 -16.58
C LYS A 67 20.42 -16.81 -17.80
N GLU A 68 21.19 -17.09 -18.86
CA GLU A 68 20.70 -17.73 -20.08
C GLU A 68 20.21 -19.17 -19.88
N LYS A 69 20.56 -19.79 -18.76
CA LYS A 69 20.09 -21.15 -18.41
C LYS A 69 18.75 -21.14 -17.68
N SER A 70 18.14 -19.96 -17.47
CA SER A 70 16.86 -19.83 -16.81
C SER A 70 15.78 -20.52 -17.63
N ASN A 71 14.88 -21.23 -16.93
CA ASN A 71 13.75 -21.90 -17.57
C ASN A 71 12.76 -20.84 -18.11
N HIS A 72 12.26 -21.06 -19.33
CA HIS A 72 11.24 -20.21 -19.96
C HIS A 72 9.99 -20.03 -19.07
N LEU A 73 9.63 -21.04 -18.26
CA LEU A 73 8.52 -20.95 -17.32
C LEU A 73 8.67 -19.75 -16.36
N ALA A 74 9.88 -19.42 -15.92
CA ALA A 74 10.10 -18.27 -15.04
C ALA A 74 9.73 -16.96 -15.72
N TYR A 75 10.00 -16.83 -17.02
CA TYR A 75 9.60 -15.63 -17.79
C TYR A 75 8.09 -15.56 -18.00
N TYR A 76 7.42 -16.70 -18.26
CA TYR A 76 5.95 -16.74 -18.37
C TYR A 76 5.28 -16.38 -17.04
N LEU A 77 5.79 -16.90 -15.91
CA LEU A 77 5.30 -16.54 -14.58
C LEU A 77 5.51 -15.05 -14.29
N LEU A 78 6.65 -14.50 -14.68
CA LEU A 78 6.91 -13.06 -14.53
C LEU A 78 5.93 -12.22 -15.34
N GLY A 79 5.63 -12.64 -16.58
CA GLY A 79 4.61 -11.99 -17.42
C GLY A 79 3.21 -12.07 -16.83
N LEU A 80 2.83 -13.22 -16.29
CA LEU A 80 1.55 -13.40 -15.59
C LEU A 80 1.47 -12.46 -14.37
N LEU A 81 2.52 -12.38 -13.57
CA LEU A 81 2.57 -11.47 -12.40
C LEU A 81 2.49 -10.01 -12.84
N ALA A 82 3.11 -9.64 -13.97
CA ALA A 82 2.98 -8.29 -14.52
C ALA A 82 1.53 -7.97 -14.93
N ILE A 83 0.81 -8.93 -15.54
CA ILE A 83 -0.62 -8.77 -15.86
C ILE A 83 -1.45 -8.64 -14.58
N LEU A 84 -1.14 -9.41 -13.54
CA LEU A 84 -1.83 -9.31 -12.25
C LEU A 84 -1.68 -7.93 -11.60
N ILE A 85 -0.59 -7.21 -11.83
CA ILE A 85 -0.46 -5.82 -11.38
C ILE A 85 -1.59 -4.96 -11.95
N VAL A 86 -1.91 -5.13 -13.25
CA VAL A 86 -3.00 -4.36 -13.89
C VAL A 86 -4.36 -4.66 -13.27
N VAL A 87 -4.59 -5.90 -12.83
CA VAL A 87 -5.86 -6.33 -12.26
C VAL A 87 -5.98 -5.95 -10.78
N LEU A 88 -4.89 -6.06 -10.04
CA LEU A 88 -4.91 -5.92 -8.58
C LEU A 88 -4.53 -4.53 -8.08
N VAL A 89 -3.66 -3.82 -8.78
CA VAL A 89 -3.24 -2.47 -8.37
C VAL A 89 -4.23 -1.45 -8.92
N PRO A 90 -4.93 -0.69 -8.07
CA PRO A 90 -5.86 0.33 -8.56
C PRO A 90 -5.10 1.43 -9.32
N LEU A 91 -5.73 1.93 -10.37
CA LEU A 91 -5.20 3.09 -11.09
C LEU A 91 -5.18 4.31 -10.16
N PRO A 92 -4.12 5.13 -10.21
CA PRO A 92 -4.07 6.33 -9.40
C PRO A 92 -5.23 7.27 -9.79
N SER A 93 -6.07 7.61 -8.82
CA SER A 93 -7.26 8.46 -9.03
C SER A 93 -6.92 9.92 -9.34
N ASN A 94 -5.72 10.34 -8.96
CA ASN A 94 -5.19 11.67 -9.23
C ASN A 94 -3.65 11.60 -9.28
N LEU A 95 -3.02 12.63 -9.86
CA LEU A 95 -1.57 12.76 -9.95
C LEU A 95 -0.97 13.47 -8.71
N SER A 96 -1.66 13.45 -7.56
CA SER A 96 -1.09 13.99 -6.34
C SER A 96 0.14 13.17 -5.93
N LEU A 97 1.19 13.84 -5.46
CA LEU A 97 2.45 13.20 -5.02
C LEU A 97 2.32 12.55 -3.62
N GLY A 98 1.12 12.08 -3.26
CA GLY A 98 0.92 11.30 -2.06
C GLY A 98 1.65 9.94 -2.15
N TYR A 99 2.13 9.44 -1.02
CA TYR A 99 2.91 8.19 -0.93
C TYR A 99 2.27 7.02 -1.70
N TRP A 100 0.95 6.83 -1.59
CA TRP A 100 0.24 5.74 -2.25
C TRP A 100 0.12 5.92 -3.75
N ASN A 101 -0.17 7.15 -4.21
CA ASN A 101 -0.21 7.45 -5.62
C ASN A 101 1.17 7.27 -6.27
N LEU A 102 2.23 7.65 -5.57
CA LEU A 102 3.60 7.42 -6.05
C LEU A 102 3.89 5.92 -6.21
N ILE A 103 3.47 5.08 -5.27
CA ILE A 103 3.60 3.62 -5.38
C ILE A 103 2.85 3.11 -6.61
N HIS A 104 1.58 3.50 -6.81
CA HIS A 104 0.79 3.06 -7.95
C HIS A 104 1.40 3.54 -9.28
N ILE A 105 1.78 4.81 -9.37
CA ILE A 105 2.45 5.36 -10.54
C ILE A 105 3.73 4.57 -10.87
N THR A 106 4.55 4.28 -9.86
CA THR A 106 5.78 3.50 -10.04
C THR A 106 5.49 2.09 -10.55
N HIS A 107 4.43 1.43 -10.06
CA HIS A 107 4.02 0.12 -10.55
C HIS A 107 3.62 0.16 -12.03
N TYR A 108 2.85 1.16 -12.45
CA TYR A 108 2.37 1.26 -13.83
C TYR A 108 3.42 1.78 -14.83
N LEU A 109 4.25 2.74 -14.43
CA LEU A 109 5.21 3.37 -15.34
C LEU A 109 6.58 2.70 -15.38
N ILE A 110 6.98 2.03 -14.28
CA ILE A 110 8.30 1.44 -14.18
C ILE A 110 8.22 -0.08 -14.13
N PHE A 111 7.58 -0.64 -13.10
CA PHE A 111 7.62 -2.09 -12.89
C PHE A 111 6.85 -2.86 -13.95
N LEU A 112 5.63 -2.46 -14.29
CA LEU A 112 4.82 -3.16 -15.28
C LEU A 112 5.50 -3.26 -16.65
N PRO A 113 5.93 -2.15 -17.31
CA PRO A 113 6.57 -2.24 -18.61
C PRO A 113 7.91 -2.99 -18.54
N TRP A 114 8.66 -2.84 -17.45
CA TRP A 114 9.93 -3.53 -17.27
C TRP A 114 9.76 -5.05 -17.12
N LEU A 115 8.82 -5.51 -16.30
CA LEU A 115 8.53 -6.94 -16.14
C LEU A 115 7.98 -7.56 -17.43
N LEU A 116 7.06 -6.86 -18.13
CA LEU A 116 6.56 -7.31 -19.43
C LEU A 116 7.67 -7.40 -20.49
N TYR A 117 8.57 -6.42 -20.51
CA TYR A 117 9.72 -6.44 -21.43
C TYR A 117 10.61 -7.66 -21.18
N ILE A 118 10.95 -7.95 -19.91
CA ILE A 118 11.75 -9.13 -19.55
C ILE A 118 11.03 -10.42 -19.94
N ALA A 119 9.74 -10.51 -19.62
CA ALA A 119 8.92 -11.69 -19.91
C ALA A 119 8.81 -11.93 -21.44
N TYR A 120 8.66 -10.85 -22.23
CA TYR A 120 8.57 -10.93 -23.67
C TYR A 120 9.88 -11.35 -24.33
N GLN A 121 11.00 -10.76 -23.92
CA GLN A 121 12.31 -11.02 -24.50
C GLN A 121 12.81 -12.44 -24.19
N GLN A 122 12.41 -13.03 -23.06
CA GLN A 122 12.89 -14.34 -22.57
C GLN A 122 14.42 -14.50 -22.60
N LYS A 123 15.09 -13.43 -22.91
CA LYS A 123 16.54 -13.23 -22.87
C LYS A 123 16.80 -11.82 -22.39
N VAL A 124 17.72 -11.70 -21.48
CA VAL A 124 18.19 -10.40 -20.99
C VAL A 124 19.61 -10.22 -21.49
N ASN A 125 19.95 -8.99 -21.85
CA ASN A 125 21.33 -8.66 -22.17
C ASN A 125 22.26 -9.14 -21.03
N PRO A 126 23.39 -9.83 -21.31
CA PRO A 126 24.26 -10.42 -20.26
C PRO A 126 24.56 -9.49 -19.09
N ASP A 127 24.80 -8.22 -19.37
CA ASP A 127 25.11 -7.19 -18.36
C ASP A 127 23.92 -6.86 -17.44
N ARG A 128 22.69 -7.26 -17.79
CA ARG A 128 21.48 -6.96 -17.02
C ARG A 128 21.04 -8.07 -16.07
N TYR A 129 21.62 -9.26 -16.18
CA TYR A 129 21.27 -10.35 -15.25
C TYR A 129 21.67 -10.03 -13.82
N GLU A 130 22.78 -9.36 -13.62
CA GLU A 130 23.21 -8.89 -12.30
C GLU A 130 22.23 -7.87 -11.72
N THR A 131 21.77 -6.94 -12.55
CA THR A 131 20.74 -5.97 -12.14
C THR A 131 19.45 -6.67 -11.72
N LEU A 132 19.01 -7.71 -12.44
CA LEU A 132 17.84 -8.50 -12.07
C LEU A 132 18.03 -9.21 -10.75
N PHE A 133 19.20 -9.82 -10.54
CA PHE A 133 19.53 -10.50 -9.29
C PHE A 133 19.50 -9.53 -8.10
N ILE A 134 20.20 -8.39 -8.21
CA ILE A 134 20.24 -7.36 -7.17
C ILE A 134 18.84 -6.81 -6.89
N THR A 135 18.07 -6.50 -7.93
CA THR A 135 16.69 -6.00 -7.77
C THR A 135 15.81 -7.03 -7.07
N GLY A 136 15.93 -8.31 -7.43
CA GLY A 136 15.20 -9.39 -6.77
C GLY A 136 15.55 -9.48 -5.28
N VAL A 137 16.83 -9.41 -4.93
CA VAL A 137 17.30 -9.41 -3.52
C VAL A 137 16.73 -8.22 -2.75
N ILE A 138 16.76 -7.01 -3.33
CA ILE A 138 16.21 -5.81 -2.72
C ILE A 138 14.69 -5.98 -2.48
N ILE A 139 13.96 -6.49 -3.46
CA ILE A 139 12.52 -6.75 -3.34
C ILE A 139 12.24 -7.74 -2.21
N VAL A 140 12.99 -8.86 -2.14
CA VAL A 140 12.82 -9.85 -1.07
C VAL A 140 13.04 -9.22 0.30
N ILE A 141 14.17 -8.54 0.49
CA ILE A 141 14.53 -7.94 1.79
C ILE A 141 13.50 -6.88 2.19
N TYR A 142 13.16 -5.95 1.28
CA TYR A 142 12.22 -4.87 1.57
C TYR A 142 10.83 -5.40 1.93
N HIS A 143 10.29 -6.30 1.12
CA HIS A 143 8.94 -6.80 1.34
C HIS A 143 8.86 -7.81 2.49
N ALA A 144 9.89 -8.62 2.72
CA ALA A 144 9.96 -9.47 3.90
C ALA A 144 9.99 -8.63 5.19
N TYR A 145 10.80 -7.57 5.22
CA TYR A 145 10.80 -6.62 6.34
C TYR A 145 9.43 -5.97 6.54
N LYS A 146 8.77 -5.52 5.47
CA LYS A 146 7.43 -4.93 5.55
C LYS A 146 6.38 -5.94 6.02
N ALA A 147 6.46 -7.19 5.59
CA ALA A 147 5.58 -8.25 6.07
C ALA A 147 5.82 -8.52 7.56
N TRP A 148 7.08 -8.56 8.00
CA TRP A 148 7.46 -8.76 9.40
C TRP A 148 6.88 -7.70 10.34
N ILE A 149 7.02 -6.40 10.01
CA ILE A 149 6.50 -5.32 10.84
C ILE A 149 4.96 -5.23 10.83
N ARG A 150 4.30 -5.92 9.91
CA ARG A 150 2.83 -5.97 9.77
C ARG A 150 2.24 -7.34 10.07
N LYS A 151 3.03 -8.23 10.68
CA LYS A 151 2.61 -9.61 10.97
C LYS A 151 1.33 -9.70 11.81
N ASP A 152 1.07 -8.70 12.65
CA ASP A 152 -0.14 -8.66 13.48
C ASP A 152 -1.42 -8.39 12.67
N MET A 153 -1.29 -8.18 11.36
CA MET A 153 -2.39 -8.01 10.41
C MET A 153 -2.57 -9.24 9.49
N LEU A 154 -1.85 -10.32 9.74
CA LEU A 154 -2.02 -11.60 9.05
C LEU A 154 -3.17 -12.39 9.66
#